data_0e9a2a218639f9cc0759cdfbb9e65b1b
#
_entry.id   0e9a2a218639f9cc0759cdfbb9e65b1b
#
_cell.length_a   1.000
_cell.length_b   1.000
_cell.length_c   1.000
_cell.angle_alpha   90.00
_cell.angle_beta   90.00
_cell.angle_gamma   90.00
#
_symmetry.space_group_name_H-M   'P 1'
#
loop_
_entity.id
_entity.type
_entity.pdbx_description
1 polymer ?
#
loop_
_entity_poly.entity_id
_entity_poly.type
_entity_poly.pdbx_seq_one_letter_code
_entity_poly.pdbx_strand_id
1 'polypeptide(L)'
;VRHNEREPIISEEHNMKLENIDFGLDDTSFIYMTIEPDGAGDGLWWEHEYHEVGTVIKGRLTLKLDNQVFELDEGDTILIKAHTRHCYYNKTQESCVSYWTRCKEIK
;
A
#
# COMPACT_ATOMS: atom_id res chain seq x y z
N VAL A 1 16.34 -9.02 5.29
CA VAL A 1 15.83 -9.39 3.95
C VAL A 1 16.39 -8.42 2.93
N ARG A 2 17.10 -8.95 1.96
CA ARG A 2 17.64 -8.13 0.88
C ARG A 2 16.58 -7.86 -0.17
N HIS A 3 16.75 -6.80 -0.96
CA HIS A 3 15.80 -6.42 -2.00
C HIS A 3 15.40 -7.59 -2.90
N ASN A 4 16.37 -8.38 -3.34
CA ASN A 4 16.13 -9.51 -4.24
C ASN A 4 15.54 -10.75 -3.55
N GLU A 5 15.39 -10.70 -2.23
CA GLU A 5 14.79 -11.80 -1.45
C GLU A 5 13.33 -11.54 -1.11
N ARG A 6 12.79 -10.40 -1.54
CA ARG A 6 11.37 -10.08 -1.33
C ARG A 6 10.49 -10.98 -2.18
N GLU A 7 9.35 -11.36 -1.65
CA GLU A 7 8.38 -12.18 -2.36
C GLU A 7 7.41 -11.28 -3.13
N PRO A 8 7.49 -11.20 -4.46
CA PRO A 8 6.62 -10.33 -5.22
C PRO A 8 5.23 -10.91 -5.39
N ILE A 9 4.24 -10.06 -5.23
CA ILE A 9 2.85 -10.29 -5.64
C ILE A 9 2.58 -9.22 -6.68
N ILE A 10 2.53 -9.60 -7.94
CA ILE A 10 2.46 -8.65 -9.05
C ILE A 10 1.06 -8.64 -9.64
N SER A 11 0.51 -7.44 -9.85
CA SER A 11 -0.69 -7.24 -10.63
C SER A 11 -0.34 -6.44 -11.89
N GLU A 12 -0.02 -7.13 -12.96
CA GLU A 12 0.34 -6.48 -14.24
C GLU A 12 -0.85 -5.71 -14.80
N GLU A 13 -2.04 -6.25 -14.64
CA GLU A 13 -3.28 -5.60 -15.09
C GLU A 13 -3.48 -4.21 -14.46
N HIS A 14 -3.01 -4.03 -13.22
CA HIS A 14 -3.17 -2.78 -12.50
C HIS A 14 -1.89 -1.95 -12.42
N ASN A 15 -0.83 -2.34 -13.12
CA ASN A 15 0.47 -1.67 -13.08
C ASN A 15 0.96 -1.49 -11.66
N MET A 16 0.83 -2.51 -10.85
CA MET A 16 1.06 -2.48 -9.43
C MET A 16 1.89 -3.69 -9.01
N LYS A 17 2.83 -3.48 -8.11
CA LYS A 17 3.66 -4.53 -7.56
C LYS A 17 3.65 -4.46 -6.05
N LEU A 18 3.32 -5.57 -5.40
CA LEU A 18 3.43 -5.75 -3.96
C LEU A 18 4.59 -6.69 -3.68
N GLU A 19 5.47 -6.30 -2.78
CA GLU A 19 6.61 -7.12 -2.38
C GLU A 19 6.52 -7.38 -0.88
N ASN A 20 6.25 -8.63 -0.51
CA ASN A 20 6.18 -9.02 0.88
C ASN A 20 7.59 -9.27 1.43
N ILE A 21 7.84 -8.76 2.63
CA ILE A 21 9.08 -9.00 3.36
C ILE A 21 8.75 -9.92 4.52
N ASP A 22 9.25 -11.14 4.45
CA ASP A 22 8.98 -12.17 5.46
C ASP A 22 10.16 -12.30 6.41
N PHE A 23 9.90 -12.04 7.69
CA PHE A 23 10.89 -12.22 8.77
C PHE A 23 10.60 -13.48 9.59
N GLY A 24 9.64 -14.31 9.17
CA GLY A 24 9.24 -15.50 9.90
C GLY A 24 8.40 -15.21 11.14
N LEU A 25 7.78 -14.04 11.20
CA LEU A 25 6.90 -13.64 12.31
C LEU A 25 5.44 -13.74 11.89
N ASP A 26 4.65 -14.48 12.66
CA ASP A 26 3.28 -14.80 12.29
C ASP A 26 2.33 -13.60 12.23
N ASP A 27 2.54 -12.62 13.10
CA ASP A 27 1.60 -11.49 13.27
C ASP A 27 2.06 -10.20 12.62
N THR A 28 3.12 -10.24 11.83
CA THR A 28 3.64 -9.05 11.19
C THR A 28 3.63 -9.19 9.67
N SER A 29 3.37 -8.08 9.02
CA SER A 29 3.43 -8.00 7.57
C SER A 29 4.15 -6.71 7.20
N PHE A 30 5.13 -6.81 6.32
CA PHE A 30 5.86 -5.67 5.81
C PHE A 30 5.78 -5.75 4.29
N ILE A 31 5.14 -4.76 3.69
CA ILE A 31 4.89 -4.77 2.25
C ILE A 31 5.41 -3.49 1.62
N TYR A 32 6.23 -3.62 0.58
CA TYR A 32 6.55 -2.54 -0.32
C TYR A 32 5.54 -2.57 -1.46
N MET A 33 4.93 -1.43 -1.73
CA MET A 33 3.98 -1.28 -2.82
C MET A 33 4.54 -0.29 -3.83
N THR A 34 4.68 -0.74 -5.06
CA THR A 34 5.09 0.13 -6.17
C THR A 34 3.92 0.24 -7.14
N ILE A 35 3.49 1.46 -7.41
CA ILE A 35 2.45 1.73 -8.38
C ILE A 35 3.04 2.60 -9.47
N GLU A 36 3.03 2.08 -10.70
CA GLU A 36 3.49 2.81 -11.86
C GLU A 36 2.47 3.90 -12.26
N PRO A 37 2.85 4.86 -13.12
CA PRO A 37 1.90 5.87 -13.59
C PRO A 37 0.60 5.26 -14.09
N ASP A 38 -0.51 5.85 -13.66
CA ASP A 38 -1.89 5.39 -13.92
C ASP A 38 -2.22 4.01 -13.38
N GLY A 39 -1.36 3.47 -12.50
CA GLY A 39 -1.55 2.15 -11.91
C GLY A 39 -2.57 2.13 -10.77
N ALA A 40 -3.05 0.94 -10.45
CA ALA A 40 -4.13 0.64 -9.52
C ALA A 40 -5.44 1.31 -9.97
N GLY A 41 -6.10 2.08 -9.12
CA GLY A 41 -7.27 2.85 -9.54
C GLY A 41 -8.60 2.28 -9.10
N ASP A 42 -9.68 2.83 -9.66
CA ASP A 42 -11.04 2.66 -9.15
C ASP A 42 -11.59 1.23 -9.18
N GLY A 43 -10.99 0.34 -9.93
CA GLY A 43 -11.47 -1.05 -10.01
C GLY A 43 -10.93 -1.98 -8.95
N LEU A 44 -9.99 -1.53 -8.14
CA LEU A 44 -9.28 -2.39 -7.20
C LEU A 44 -9.44 -1.87 -5.78
N TRP A 45 -10.48 -2.36 -5.10
CA TRP A 45 -10.77 -2.00 -3.74
C TRP A 45 -10.33 -3.08 -2.76
N TRP A 46 -9.80 -2.62 -1.61
CA TRP A 46 -9.33 -3.48 -0.54
C TRP A 46 -10.14 -3.23 0.73
N GLU A 47 -10.28 -4.26 1.55
CA GLU A 47 -10.84 -4.16 2.88
C GLU A 47 -10.24 -5.28 3.73
N HIS A 48 -9.74 -4.93 4.91
CA HIS A 48 -9.05 -5.87 5.77
C HIS A 48 -9.60 -5.86 7.19
N GLU A 49 -9.38 -6.97 7.91
CA GLU A 49 -9.76 -7.13 9.31
C GLU A 49 -8.73 -6.56 10.28
N TYR A 50 -7.67 -5.96 9.78
CA TYR A 50 -6.58 -5.38 10.57
C TYR A 50 -6.36 -3.93 10.16
N HIS A 51 -5.70 -3.18 11.06
CA HIS A 51 -5.26 -1.81 10.73
C HIS A 51 -4.00 -1.86 9.88
N GLU A 52 -3.84 -0.90 9.00
CA GLU A 52 -2.62 -0.74 8.22
C GLU A 52 -2.04 0.64 8.43
N VAL A 53 -0.71 0.70 8.57
CA VAL A 53 0.03 1.96 8.60
C VAL A 53 0.91 1.99 7.37
N GLY A 54 0.83 3.07 6.61
CA GLY A 54 1.61 3.22 5.40
C GLY A 54 2.31 4.57 5.30
N THR A 55 3.49 4.55 4.72
CA THR A 55 4.31 5.73 4.50
C THR A 55 4.72 5.80 3.03
N VAL A 56 4.55 6.95 2.41
CA VAL A 56 5.04 7.18 1.05
C VAL A 56 6.53 7.45 1.09
N ILE A 57 7.29 6.62 0.37
CA ILE A 57 8.75 6.70 0.31
C ILE A 57 9.19 7.52 -0.89
N LYS A 58 8.49 7.37 -2.01
CA LYS A 58 8.81 8.06 -3.25
C LYS A 58 7.55 8.36 -4.03
N GLY A 59 7.49 9.56 -4.61
CA GLY A 59 6.37 9.98 -5.45
C GLY A 59 5.19 10.48 -4.65
N ARG A 60 4.03 10.43 -5.26
CA ARG A 60 2.77 10.84 -4.64
C ARG A 60 1.73 9.75 -4.80
N LEU A 61 1.06 9.41 -3.71
CA LEU A 61 0.02 8.39 -3.70
C LEU A 61 -1.35 9.04 -3.50
N THR A 62 -2.28 8.73 -4.38
CA THR A 62 -3.70 9.05 -4.16
C THR A 62 -4.35 7.88 -3.46
N LEU A 63 -4.93 8.12 -2.31
CA LEU A 63 -5.59 7.10 -1.50
C LEU A 63 -7.06 7.49 -1.30
N LYS A 64 -7.96 6.57 -1.60
CA LYS A 64 -9.38 6.75 -1.32
C LYS A 64 -9.76 5.86 -0.15
N LEU A 65 -10.34 6.46 0.88
CA LEU A 65 -10.89 5.75 2.05
C LEU A 65 -12.39 6.00 2.05
N ASP A 66 -13.19 5.00 1.75
CA ASP A 66 -14.63 5.13 1.57
C ASP A 66 -14.96 6.31 0.64
N ASN A 67 -15.43 7.44 1.18
CA ASN A 67 -15.80 8.62 0.42
C ASN A 67 -14.76 9.74 0.43
N GLN A 68 -13.62 9.54 1.10
CA GLN A 68 -12.59 10.57 1.24
C GLN A 68 -11.40 10.27 0.35
N VAL A 69 -10.81 11.32 -0.21
CA VAL A 69 -9.61 11.21 -1.06
C VAL A 69 -8.47 11.96 -0.38
N PHE A 70 -7.34 11.28 -0.27
CA PHE A 70 -6.10 11.82 0.31
C PHE A 70 -5.01 11.81 -0.75
N GLU A 71 -4.28 12.92 -0.84
CA GLU A 71 -3.07 13.01 -1.65
C GLU A 71 -1.88 12.98 -0.69
N LEU A 72 -1.11 11.90 -0.75
CA LEU A 72 0.02 11.70 0.16
C LEU A 72 1.33 11.96 -0.57
N ASP A 73 2.15 12.83 -0.02
CA ASP A 73 3.48 13.15 -0.54
C ASP A 73 4.55 12.34 0.18
N GLU A 74 5.77 12.37 -0.33
CA GLU A 74 6.90 11.69 0.30
C GLU A 74 7.03 12.05 1.78
N GLY A 75 7.15 11.05 2.61
CA GLY A 75 7.24 11.20 4.06
C GLY A 75 5.91 11.21 4.78
N ASP A 76 4.79 11.32 4.07
CA ASP A 76 3.48 11.29 4.70
C ASP A 76 3.13 9.87 5.15
N THR A 77 2.54 9.77 6.33
CA THR A 77 2.13 8.49 6.93
C THR A 77 0.64 8.53 7.24
N ILE A 78 -0.04 7.43 6.95
CA ILE A 78 -1.48 7.31 7.18
C ILE A 78 -1.81 6.00 7.88
N LEU A 79 -2.84 6.05 8.71
CA LEU A 79 -3.45 4.86 9.31
C LEU A 79 -4.76 4.57 8.57
N ILE A 80 -4.88 3.36 8.04
CA ILE A 80 -6.13 2.84 7.50
C ILE A 80 -6.71 1.89 8.54
N LYS A 81 -7.83 2.26 9.15
CA LYS A 81 -8.45 1.43 10.17
C LYS A 81 -9.04 0.15 9.56
N ALA A 82 -9.08 -0.91 10.37
CA ALA A 82 -9.73 -2.16 9.98
C ALA A 82 -11.14 -1.90 9.46
N HIS A 83 -11.56 -2.71 8.49
CA HIS A 83 -12.88 -2.65 7.85
C HIS A 83 -13.16 -1.37 7.05
N THR A 84 -12.13 -0.56 6.81
CA THR A 84 -12.26 0.61 5.94
C THR A 84 -11.96 0.21 4.50
N ARG A 85 -12.92 0.42 3.64
CA ARG A 85 -12.76 0.16 2.20
C ARG A 85 -11.86 1.21 1.59
N HIS A 86 -10.83 0.76 0.86
CA HIS A 86 -9.84 1.68 0.30
C HIS A 86 -9.31 1.23 -1.05
N CYS A 87 -8.81 2.19 -1.82
CA CYS A 87 -8.08 1.91 -3.05
C CYS A 87 -6.96 2.93 -3.25
N TYR A 88 -6.00 2.56 -4.07
CA TYR A 88 -4.82 3.35 -4.36
C TYR A 88 -4.78 3.76 -5.81
N TYR A 89 -4.13 4.87 -6.08
CA TYR A 89 -3.94 5.33 -7.45
C TYR A 89 -2.70 6.21 -7.57
N ASN A 90 -1.99 6.09 -8.68
CA ASN A 90 -0.85 6.96 -9.00
C ASN A 90 -1.22 7.82 -10.20
N LYS A 91 -1.50 9.10 -9.96
CA LYS A 91 -1.83 10.08 -11.00
C LYS A 91 -0.60 10.73 -11.62
N THR A 92 0.59 10.44 -11.10
CA THR A 92 1.82 11.11 -11.52
C THR A 92 2.49 10.38 -12.67
N GLN A 93 3.55 10.99 -13.20
CA GLN A 93 4.34 10.41 -14.28
C GLN A 93 5.53 9.60 -13.76
N GLU A 94 5.67 9.47 -12.45
CA GLU A 94 6.76 8.73 -11.80
C GLU A 94 6.20 7.55 -11.02
N SER A 95 7.03 6.53 -10.80
CA SER A 95 6.67 5.43 -9.93
C SER A 95 6.42 5.93 -8.52
N CYS A 96 5.39 5.42 -7.87
CA CYS A 96 5.07 5.70 -6.49
C CYS A 96 5.44 4.49 -5.64
N VAL A 97 6.27 4.69 -4.63
CA VAL A 97 6.69 3.63 -3.72
C VAL A 97 6.20 3.96 -2.32
N SER A 98 5.52 3.00 -1.70
CA SER A 98 5.05 3.12 -0.33
C SER A 98 5.34 1.85 0.43
N TYR A 99 5.42 1.99 1.74
CA TYR A 99 5.74 0.90 2.65
C TYR A 99 4.60 0.74 3.65
N TRP A 100 4.14 -0.49 3.84
CA TRP A 100 2.96 -0.79 4.63
C TRP A 100 3.22 -1.87 5.67
N THR A 101 2.70 -1.67 6.85
CA THR A 101 2.69 -2.68 7.90
C THR A 101 1.30 -2.77 8.49
N ARG A 102 0.90 -3.97 8.85
CA ARG A 102 -0.39 -4.16 9.51
C ARG A 102 -0.21 -4.26 11.01
N CYS A 103 -1.22 -3.78 11.72
CA CYS A 103 -1.29 -3.86 13.16
C CYS A 103 -2.57 -4.58 13.55
N LYS A 104 -2.49 -5.43 14.55
CA LYS A 104 -3.68 -6.03 15.12
C LYS A 104 -4.52 -4.98 15.81
N GLU A 105 -5.84 -5.13 15.71
CA GLU A 105 -6.75 -4.31 16.47
C GLU A 105 -6.57 -4.61 17.96
N ILE A 106 -6.30 -3.57 18.72
CA ILE A 106 -6.22 -3.68 20.18
C ILE A 106 -7.61 -3.49 20.73
N LYS A 107 -8.12 -4.52 21.36
CA LYS A 107 -9.43 -4.47 22.02
C LYS A 107 -9.35 -3.80 23.38
#